data_6bf724a3677b0b4622663cf96e6410f3
#
_entry.id   6bf724a3677b0b4622663cf96e6410f3
#
_cell.length_a   1.000
_cell.length_b   1.000
_cell.length_c   1.000
_cell.angle_alpha   90.00
_cell.angle_beta   90.00
_cell.angle_gamma   90.00
#
_symmetry.space_group_name_H-M   'P 1'
#
loop_
_entity.id
_entity.type
_entity.pdbx_description
1 polymer ?
#
loop_
_entity_poly.entity_id
_entity_poly.type
_entity_poly.pdbx_seq_one_letter_code
_entity_poly.pdbx_strand_id
1 'polypeptide(L)'
;MRLPLPRDKHDTQNAHALVALRWEELQPLMPHILEWVQDANWPVAAVLLPYLAGIGPRLAPYVQTVLASDDEPWKYLVLQRIVRPSPGLALALDGALRRFARAPTLAELEEGVAEVAREILRDSAAGTA
;
A
#
# COMPACT_ATOMS: atom_id res chain seq x y z
N MET A 1 -16.08 -21.26 -7.85
CA MET A 1 -14.80 -21.48 -7.15
C MET A 1 -14.69 -20.50 -5.99
N ARG A 2 -14.31 -21.00 -4.83
CA ARG A 2 -14.19 -20.15 -3.66
C ARG A 2 -12.85 -19.42 -3.66
N LEU A 3 -12.89 -18.09 -3.57
CA LEU A 3 -11.68 -17.28 -3.55
C LEU A 3 -11.00 -17.34 -2.17
N PRO A 4 -9.67 -17.38 -2.11
CA PRO A 4 -8.94 -17.57 -0.85
C PRO A 4 -8.75 -16.25 -0.08
N LEU A 5 -9.84 -15.56 0.23
CA LEU A 5 -9.77 -14.38 1.10
C LEU A 5 -9.60 -14.83 2.55
N PRO A 6 -8.77 -14.13 3.34
CA PRO A 6 -8.66 -14.42 4.76
C PRO A 6 -10.00 -14.30 5.46
N ARG A 7 -10.27 -15.21 6.39
CA ARG A 7 -11.49 -15.20 7.18
C ARG A 7 -11.33 -14.33 8.43
N ASP A 8 -10.09 -14.16 8.88
CA ASP A 8 -9.74 -13.30 10.00
C ASP A 8 -8.25 -12.93 9.90
N LYS A 9 -7.78 -12.11 10.83
CA LYS A 9 -6.40 -11.58 10.81
C LYS A 9 -5.33 -12.65 11.02
N HIS A 10 -5.72 -13.85 11.46
CA HIS A 10 -4.81 -14.97 11.69
C HIS A 10 -4.80 -15.98 10.55
N ASP A 11 -5.64 -15.79 9.54
CA ASP A 11 -5.81 -16.75 8.44
C ASP A 11 -4.69 -16.64 7.40
N THR A 12 -3.47 -16.96 7.82
CA THR A 12 -2.30 -16.88 6.95
C THR A 12 -2.34 -17.92 5.84
N GLN A 13 -3.06 -19.02 6.03
CA GLN A 13 -3.20 -20.04 5.00
C GLN A 13 -3.86 -19.45 3.75
N ASN A 14 -4.99 -18.75 3.90
CA ASN A 14 -5.63 -18.09 2.77
C ASN A 14 -4.81 -16.90 2.26
N ALA A 15 -4.11 -16.18 3.12
CA ALA A 15 -3.21 -15.12 2.67
C ALA A 15 -2.11 -15.67 1.76
N HIS A 16 -1.50 -16.80 2.11
CA HIS A 16 -0.52 -17.46 1.25
C HIS A 16 -1.12 -17.94 -0.06
N ALA A 17 -2.37 -18.44 -0.02
CA ALA A 17 -3.06 -18.85 -1.24
C ALA A 17 -3.34 -17.67 -2.17
N LEU A 18 -3.66 -16.49 -1.61
CA LEU A 18 -3.87 -15.28 -2.39
C LEU A 18 -2.64 -14.89 -3.19
N VAL A 19 -1.46 -14.90 -2.56
CA VAL A 19 -0.23 -14.46 -3.22
C VAL A 19 0.24 -15.44 -4.30
N ALA A 20 -0.37 -16.61 -4.39
CA ALA A 20 -0.11 -17.59 -5.45
C ALA A 20 -1.02 -17.38 -6.67
N LEU A 21 -2.02 -16.52 -6.60
CA LEU A 21 -2.93 -16.26 -7.70
C LEU A 21 -2.27 -15.38 -8.76
N ARG A 22 -2.74 -15.52 -10.01
CA ARG A 22 -2.33 -14.62 -11.09
C ARG A 22 -2.99 -13.27 -10.93
N TRP A 23 -2.39 -12.25 -11.53
CA TRP A 23 -2.88 -10.88 -11.43
C TRP A 23 -4.37 -10.78 -11.82
N GLU A 24 -4.78 -11.45 -12.90
CA GLU A 24 -6.14 -11.39 -13.40
C GLU A 24 -7.15 -11.90 -12.37
N GLU A 25 -6.73 -12.87 -11.55
CA GLU A 25 -7.57 -13.43 -10.48
C GLU A 25 -7.54 -12.55 -9.24
N LEU A 26 -6.40 -11.89 -8.99
CA LEU A 26 -6.16 -11.08 -7.80
C LEU A 26 -6.79 -9.70 -7.92
N GLN A 27 -6.80 -9.14 -9.11
CA GLN A 27 -7.21 -7.76 -9.37
C GLN A 27 -8.59 -7.42 -8.80
N PRO A 28 -9.64 -8.23 -9.04
CA PRO A 28 -10.97 -7.92 -8.48
C PRO A 28 -11.02 -7.96 -6.96
N LEU A 29 -10.07 -8.63 -6.32
CA LEU A 29 -10.02 -8.78 -4.87
C LEU A 29 -9.18 -7.69 -4.20
N MET A 30 -8.48 -6.87 -4.98
CA MET A 30 -7.48 -5.94 -4.45
C MET A 30 -8.05 -4.99 -3.38
N PRO A 31 -9.26 -4.42 -3.51
CA PRO A 31 -9.78 -3.58 -2.43
C PRO A 31 -9.87 -4.32 -1.09
N HIS A 32 -10.28 -5.60 -1.11
CA HIS A 32 -10.36 -6.42 0.11
C HIS A 32 -8.97 -6.77 0.64
N ILE A 33 -8.03 -7.04 -0.26
CA ILE A 33 -6.65 -7.36 0.13
C ILE A 33 -6.02 -6.18 0.86
N LEU A 34 -6.23 -4.96 0.37
CA LEU A 34 -5.70 -3.76 1.01
C LEU A 34 -6.33 -3.51 2.39
N GLU A 35 -7.59 -3.90 2.59
CA GLU A 35 -8.21 -3.82 3.91
C GLU A 35 -7.50 -4.73 4.93
N TRP A 36 -6.96 -5.88 4.49
CA TRP A 36 -6.25 -6.81 5.36
C TRP A 36 -4.85 -6.33 5.75
N VAL A 37 -4.40 -5.19 5.21
CA VAL A 37 -3.13 -4.59 5.60
C VAL A 37 -3.34 -3.25 6.33
N GLN A 38 -4.47 -3.07 6.98
CA GLN A 38 -4.73 -1.87 7.80
C GLN A 38 -3.89 -1.84 9.07
N ASP A 39 -3.44 -3.00 9.55
CA ASP A 39 -2.60 -3.11 10.73
C ASP A 39 -1.42 -4.05 10.42
N ALA A 40 -0.20 -3.51 10.50
CA ALA A 40 1.01 -4.26 10.22
C ALA A 40 1.24 -5.43 11.18
N ASN A 41 0.61 -5.40 12.36
CA ASN A 41 0.75 -6.46 13.35
C ASN A 41 -0.15 -7.67 13.09
N TRP A 42 -1.09 -7.56 12.17
CA TRP A 42 -1.91 -8.72 11.80
C TRP A 42 -1.07 -9.76 11.07
N PRO A 43 -1.16 -11.06 11.44
CA PRO A 43 -0.39 -12.11 10.74
C PRO A 43 -0.60 -12.12 9.22
N VAL A 44 -1.84 -11.89 8.75
CA VAL A 44 -2.12 -11.83 7.31
C VAL A 44 -1.38 -10.67 6.64
N ALA A 45 -1.20 -9.54 7.32
CA ALA A 45 -0.46 -8.41 6.79
C ALA A 45 1.01 -8.74 6.58
N ALA A 46 1.61 -9.53 7.49
CA ALA A 46 3.00 -9.96 7.34
C ALA A 46 3.22 -10.79 6.07
N VAL A 47 2.20 -11.52 5.63
CA VAL A 47 2.24 -12.29 4.37
C VAL A 47 2.02 -11.37 3.17
N LEU A 48 1.03 -10.49 3.24
CA LEU A 48 0.56 -9.71 2.10
C LEU A 48 1.46 -8.50 1.78
N LEU A 49 2.00 -7.82 2.79
CA LEU A 49 2.77 -6.59 2.57
C LEU A 49 3.99 -6.78 1.66
N PRO A 50 4.87 -7.78 1.89
CA PRO A 50 6.02 -7.97 0.99
C PRO A 50 5.60 -8.29 -0.44
N TYR A 51 4.52 -9.04 -0.60
CA TYR A 51 4.00 -9.40 -1.91
C TYR A 51 3.49 -8.16 -2.64
N LEU A 52 2.68 -7.34 -1.96
CA LEU A 52 2.13 -6.12 -2.54
C LEU A 52 3.24 -5.15 -2.96
N ALA A 53 4.31 -5.06 -2.17
CA ALA A 53 5.46 -4.22 -2.49
C ALA A 53 6.14 -4.62 -3.81
N GLY A 54 6.01 -5.89 -4.21
CA GLY A 54 6.62 -6.40 -5.43
C GLY A 54 5.74 -6.31 -6.68
N ILE A 55 4.47 -5.92 -6.57
CA ILE A 55 3.56 -5.89 -7.73
C ILE A 55 3.90 -4.75 -8.69
N GLY A 56 4.21 -3.56 -8.17
CA GLY A 56 4.61 -2.45 -9.01
C GLY A 56 3.47 -1.51 -9.40
N PRO A 57 3.64 -0.76 -10.53
CA PRO A 57 2.75 0.35 -10.87
C PRO A 57 1.28 -0.01 -11.08
N ARG A 58 0.98 -1.26 -11.41
CA ARG A 58 -0.42 -1.68 -11.63
C ARG A 58 -1.26 -1.58 -10.36
N LEU A 59 -0.62 -1.45 -9.18
CA LEU A 59 -1.34 -1.20 -7.93
C LEU A 59 -1.84 0.23 -7.78
N ALA A 60 -1.37 1.18 -8.58
CA ALA A 60 -1.63 2.60 -8.37
C ALA A 60 -3.11 2.95 -8.20
N PRO A 61 -4.06 2.46 -9.03
CA PRO A 61 -5.47 2.83 -8.84
C PRO A 61 -6.04 2.39 -7.49
N TYR A 62 -5.60 1.24 -6.99
CA TYR A 62 -6.10 0.69 -5.72
C TYR A 62 -5.47 1.39 -4.53
N VAL A 63 -4.17 1.65 -4.59
CA VAL A 63 -3.48 2.42 -3.55
C VAL A 63 -4.04 3.84 -3.48
N GLN A 64 -4.36 4.44 -4.63
CA GLN A 64 -4.92 5.78 -4.67
C GLN A 64 -6.23 5.88 -3.88
N THR A 65 -7.06 4.84 -3.90
CA THR A 65 -8.28 4.79 -3.10
C THR A 65 -7.97 4.84 -1.60
N VAL A 66 -6.95 4.12 -1.15
CA VAL A 66 -6.50 4.18 0.23
C VAL A 66 -6.00 5.58 0.58
N LEU A 67 -5.20 6.17 -0.31
CA LEU A 67 -4.62 7.51 -0.07
C LEU A 67 -5.67 8.61 -0.04
N ALA A 68 -6.83 8.38 -0.66
CA ALA A 68 -7.95 9.31 -0.63
C ALA A 68 -8.82 9.16 0.61
N SER A 69 -8.59 8.14 1.43
CA SER A 69 -9.35 7.92 2.66
C SER A 69 -8.90 8.84 3.79
N ASP A 70 -9.66 8.85 4.89
CA ASP A 70 -9.32 9.60 6.10
C ASP A 70 -8.60 8.74 7.14
N ASP A 71 -8.21 7.53 6.78
CA ASP A 71 -7.52 6.60 7.68
C ASP A 71 -6.02 6.87 7.58
N GLU A 72 -5.52 7.77 8.41
CA GLU A 72 -4.13 8.22 8.36
C GLU A 72 -3.14 7.08 8.69
N PRO A 73 -3.36 6.26 9.72
CA PRO A 73 -2.46 5.13 9.96
C PRO A 73 -2.37 4.16 8.79
N TRP A 74 -3.49 3.90 8.11
CA TRP A 74 -3.52 3.04 6.93
C TRP A 74 -2.74 3.67 5.77
N LYS A 75 -2.94 4.96 5.54
CA LYS A 75 -2.18 5.70 4.52
C LYS A 75 -0.69 5.64 4.79
N TYR A 76 -0.29 5.87 6.03
CA TYR A 76 1.11 5.79 6.43
C TYR A 76 1.69 4.40 6.16
N LEU A 77 0.98 3.36 6.58
CA LEU A 77 1.43 1.98 6.41
C LEU A 77 1.61 1.62 4.93
N VAL A 78 0.63 1.96 4.11
CA VAL A 78 0.68 1.69 2.66
C VAL A 78 1.84 2.44 2.02
N LEU A 79 2.05 3.71 2.36
CA LEU A 79 3.15 4.48 1.83
C LEU A 79 4.50 3.89 2.24
N GLN A 80 4.67 3.55 3.52
CA GLN A 80 5.94 3.06 4.05
C GLN A 80 6.28 1.66 3.56
N ARG A 81 5.29 0.77 3.48
CA ARG A 81 5.52 -0.65 3.28
C ARG A 81 5.25 -1.13 1.85
N ILE A 82 4.47 -0.41 1.06
CA ILE A 82 4.10 -0.82 -0.30
C ILE A 82 4.67 0.14 -1.33
N VAL A 83 4.50 1.45 -1.14
CA VAL A 83 4.91 2.45 -2.13
C VAL A 83 6.42 2.69 -2.08
N ARG A 84 6.96 2.91 -0.88
CA ARG A 84 8.38 3.23 -0.73
C ARG A 84 9.32 2.17 -1.31
N PRO A 85 9.06 0.85 -1.12
CA PRO A 85 9.91 -0.17 -1.72
C PRO A 85 9.74 -0.35 -3.22
N SER A 86 8.78 0.35 -3.85
CA SER A 86 8.42 0.15 -5.26
C SER A 86 8.55 1.47 -6.04
N PRO A 87 9.72 1.77 -6.60
CA PRO A 87 9.95 3.05 -7.31
C PRO A 87 8.97 3.29 -8.46
N GLY A 88 8.60 2.25 -9.22
CA GLY A 88 7.63 2.39 -10.30
C GLY A 88 6.24 2.77 -9.80
N LEU A 89 5.83 2.21 -8.67
CA LEU A 89 4.55 2.57 -8.05
C LEU A 89 4.60 4.00 -7.50
N ALA A 90 5.70 4.38 -6.86
CA ALA A 90 5.89 5.74 -6.37
C ALA A 90 5.80 6.76 -7.50
N LEU A 91 6.41 6.46 -8.66
CA LEU A 91 6.32 7.33 -9.82
C LEU A 91 4.87 7.46 -10.31
N ALA A 92 4.14 6.36 -10.35
CA ALA A 92 2.73 6.37 -10.75
C ALA A 92 1.85 7.17 -9.79
N LEU A 93 2.28 7.33 -8.53
CA LEU A 93 1.55 8.06 -7.49
C LEU A 93 2.15 9.45 -7.20
N ASP A 94 3.00 9.96 -8.09
CA ASP A 94 3.75 11.20 -7.87
C ASP A 94 2.85 12.37 -7.46
N GLY A 95 1.69 12.53 -8.12
CA GLY A 95 0.77 13.62 -7.81
C GLY A 95 0.26 13.57 -6.37
N ALA A 96 -0.15 12.40 -5.91
CA ALA A 96 -0.62 12.21 -4.53
C ALA A 96 0.52 12.46 -3.53
N LEU A 97 1.72 11.94 -3.83
CA LEU A 97 2.88 12.15 -2.95
C LEU A 97 3.22 13.62 -2.80
N ARG A 98 3.18 14.38 -3.90
CA ARG A 98 3.47 15.81 -3.87
C ARG A 98 2.41 16.58 -3.10
N ARG A 99 1.14 16.19 -3.21
CA ARG A 99 0.07 16.82 -2.43
C ARG A 99 0.31 16.62 -0.93
N PHE A 100 0.63 15.39 -0.49
CA PHE A 100 0.94 15.12 0.92
C PHE A 100 2.16 15.92 1.40
N ALA A 101 3.17 16.07 0.52
CA ALA A 101 4.41 16.76 0.88
C ALA A 101 4.23 18.28 0.99
N ARG A 102 3.40 18.87 0.12
CA ARG A 102 3.28 20.34 -0.02
C ARG A 102 2.06 20.93 0.66
N ALA A 103 0.95 20.18 0.70
CA ALA A 103 -0.32 20.67 1.21
C ALA A 103 -1.02 19.63 2.08
N PRO A 104 -0.33 19.10 3.13
CA PRO A 104 -0.94 18.09 3.99
C PRO A 104 -2.01 18.70 4.89
N THR A 105 -2.98 17.87 5.28
CA THR A 105 -3.89 18.20 6.37
C THR A 105 -3.13 18.09 7.70
N LEU A 106 -3.71 18.63 8.77
CA LEU A 106 -3.10 18.52 10.10
C LEU A 106 -2.95 17.04 10.50
N ALA A 107 -3.97 16.23 10.25
CA ALA A 107 -3.91 14.80 10.57
C ALA A 107 -2.80 14.09 9.80
N GLU A 108 -2.61 14.44 8.53
CA GLU A 108 -1.53 13.87 7.71
C GLU A 108 -0.15 14.26 8.23
N LEU A 109 -0.02 15.45 8.78
CA LEU A 109 1.22 15.88 9.43
C LEU A 109 1.46 15.11 10.73
N GLU A 110 0.44 15.06 11.59
CA GLU A 110 0.56 14.43 12.91
C GLU A 110 0.83 12.93 12.83
N GLU A 111 0.22 12.25 11.86
CA GLU A 111 0.35 10.79 11.71
C GLU A 111 1.52 10.36 10.82
N GLY A 112 2.35 11.32 10.38
CA GLY A 112 3.55 11.01 9.63
C GLY A 112 3.36 10.79 8.13
N VAL A 113 2.17 10.97 7.61
CA VAL A 113 1.87 10.76 6.18
C VAL A 113 2.67 11.75 5.33
N ALA A 114 2.70 13.02 5.71
CA ALA A 114 3.47 14.05 4.99
C ALA A 114 4.96 13.72 5.00
N GLU A 115 5.50 13.29 6.14
CA GLU A 115 6.92 12.98 6.26
C GLU A 115 7.32 11.80 5.39
N VAL A 116 6.57 10.70 5.42
CA VAL A 116 6.89 9.54 4.58
C VAL A 116 6.78 9.87 3.09
N ALA A 117 5.81 10.70 2.71
CA ALA A 117 5.70 11.13 1.31
C ALA A 117 6.95 11.93 0.88
N ARG A 118 7.43 12.81 1.75
CA ARG A 118 8.67 13.57 1.48
C ARG A 118 9.88 12.66 1.36
N GLU A 119 9.97 11.63 2.20
CA GLU A 119 11.05 10.65 2.14
C GLU A 119 11.02 9.86 0.84
N ILE A 120 9.83 9.43 0.41
CA ILE A 120 9.68 8.70 -0.85
C ILE A 120 10.11 9.57 -2.04
N LEU A 121 9.72 10.84 -2.05
CA LEU A 121 10.11 11.77 -3.11
C LEU A 121 11.62 12.00 -3.12
N ARG A 122 12.27 12.07 -1.95
CA ARG A 122 13.74 12.19 -1.87
C ARG A 122 14.42 10.92 -2.39
N ASP A 123 13.90 9.74 -2.02
CA ASP A 123 14.45 8.47 -2.48
C ASP A 123 14.38 8.38 -4.01
N SER A 124 13.26 8.81 -4.60
CA SER A 124 13.08 8.82 -6.05
C SER A 124 14.05 9.79 -6.74
N ALA A 125 14.25 10.97 -6.18
CA ALA A 125 15.19 11.95 -6.73
C ALA A 125 16.63 11.42 -6.65
N ALA A 126 17.01 10.79 -5.55
CA ALA A 126 18.34 10.20 -5.39
C ALA A 126 18.57 9.06 -6.39
N GLY A 127 17.51 8.26 -6.67
CA GLY A 127 17.60 7.15 -7.61
C GLY A 127 17.69 7.56 -9.06
N THR A 128 17.35 8.81 -9.39
CA THR A 128 17.43 9.32 -10.77
C THR A 128 18.71 10.08 -11.07
N ALA A 129 19.55 10.24 -10.08
CA ALA A 129 20.81 10.98 -10.22
C ALA A 129 21.94 10.14 -10.96
#